data_836e8f5856993683cf48069cf37e6995
#
_entry.id   836e8f5856993683cf48069cf37e6995
#
_cell.length_a   1.000
_cell.length_b   1.000
_cell.length_c   1.000
_cell.angle_alpha   90.00
_cell.angle_beta   90.00
_cell.angle_gamma   90.00
#
_symmetry.space_group_name_H-M   'P 1'
#
loop_
_entity.id
_entity.type
_entity.pdbx_description
1 polymer ?
#
loop_
_entity_poly.entity_id
_entity_poly.type
_entity_poly.pdbx_seq_one_letter_code
_entity_poly.pdbx_strand_id
1 'polypeptide(L)'
;RYKTIHIKIDNGNVEITEETNIPEALKKLGIDLKPIACGGKKDPWTQEREQWHSGANFLAFAPGRIIGYERNSNTLEELNRNGFEVIKALDVISGKVNPEDYPKCVISIAGSELARGGGGARCMTMPFNRQEVSW
;
A
#
# COMPACT_ATOMS: atom_id res chain seq x y z
N ARG A 1 -9.29 19.92 -6.93
CA ARG A 1 -8.08 19.07 -6.75
C ARG A 1 -7.28 19.69 -5.61
N TYR A 2 -6.97 18.92 -4.58
CA TYR A 2 -6.17 19.41 -3.46
C TYR A 2 -4.72 19.60 -3.92
N LYS A 3 -4.08 20.67 -3.40
CA LYS A 3 -2.67 20.97 -3.64
C LYS A 3 -1.82 20.26 -2.60
N THR A 4 -0.65 19.79 -3.00
CA THR A 4 0.34 19.28 -2.07
C THR A 4 1.21 20.44 -1.60
N ILE A 5 1.33 20.60 -0.28
CA ILE A 5 2.13 21.66 0.34
C ILE A 5 3.30 21.00 1.06
N HIS A 6 4.49 21.44 0.74
CA HIS A 6 5.72 21.09 1.45
C HIS A 6 6.05 22.22 2.43
N ILE A 7 6.18 21.87 3.70
CA ILE A 7 6.58 22.80 4.76
C ILE A 7 7.93 22.35 5.30
N LYS A 8 8.95 23.19 5.12
CA LYS A 8 10.27 23.00 5.68
C LYS A 8 10.45 23.93 6.88
N ILE A 9 10.89 23.37 8.00
CA ILE A 9 11.19 24.11 9.21
C ILE A 9 12.67 23.96 9.53
N ASP A 10 13.41 25.07 9.54
CA ASP A 10 14.83 25.09 9.85
C ASP A 10 15.13 26.25 10.81
N ASN A 11 15.64 25.92 11.99
CA ASN A 11 15.98 26.88 13.05
C ASN A 11 14.91 27.95 13.33
N GLY A 12 13.62 27.54 13.28
CA GLY A 12 12.47 28.42 13.47
C GLY A 12 12.01 29.19 12.22
N ASN A 13 12.74 29.11 11.11
CA ASN A 13 12.31 29.63 9.82
C ASN A 13 11.40 28.63 9.14
N VAL A 14 10.28 29.10 8.60
CA VAL A 14 9.28 28.29 7.90
C VAL A 14 9.29 28.66 6.42
N GLU A 15 9.55 27.67 5.59
CA GLU A 15 9.46 27.79 4.13
C GLU A 15 8.30 26.91 3.64
N ILE A 16 7.39 27.52 2.84
CA ILE A 16 6.21 26.84 2.31
C ILE A 16 6.29 26.83 0.79
N THR A 17 6.28 25.65 0.19
CA THR A 17 6.28 25.46 -1.27
C THR A 17 5.11 24.62 -1.73
N GLU A 18 4.55 24.96 -2.88
CA GLU A 18 3.51 24.16 -3.53
C GLU A 18 4.15 23.11 -4.42
N GLU A 19 3.69 21.86 -4.29
CA GLU A 19 4.16 20.71 -5.07
C GLU A 19 3.04 20.14 -5.93
N THR A 20 3.40 19.54 -7.06
CA THR A 20 2.43 18.96 -8.00
C THR A 20 1.64 17.80 -7.37
N ASN A 21 2.32 16.95 -6.63
CA ASN A 21 1.76 15.80 -5.93
C ASN A 21 2.74 15.28 -4.87
N ILE A 22 2.28 14.36 -4.01
CA ILE A 22 3.10 13.77 -2.94
C ILE A 22 4.34 13.02 -3.47
N PRO A 23 4.26 12.15 -4.51
CA PRO A 23 5.45 11.49 -5.05
C PRO A 23 6.55 12.46 -5.50
N GLU A 24 6.18 13.55 -6.16
CA GLU A 24 7.16 14.57 -6.57
C GLU A 24 7.78 15.31 -5.38
N ALA A 25 6.98 15.61 -4.35
CA ALA A 25 7.50 16.20 -3.13
C ALA A 25 8.52 15.27 -2.43
N LEU A 26 8.20 13.97 -2.33
CA LEU A 26 9.09 12.98 -1.75
C LEU A 26 10.37 12.77 -2.57
N LYS A 27 10.25 12.78 -3.89
CA LYS A 27 11.41 12.67 -4.79
C LYS A 27 12.43 13.80 -4.59
N LYS A 28 11.94 15.04 -4.38
CA LYS A 28 12.81 16.19 -4.05
C LYS A 28 13.55 16.01 -2.72
N LEU A 29 13.00 15.20 -1.82
CA LEU A 29 13.64 14.84 -0.54
C LEU A 29 14.55 13.59 -0.65
N GLY A 30 14.80 13.10 -1.86
CA GLY A 30 15.64 11.91 -2.10
C GLY A 30 14.89 10.57 -1.97
N ILE A 31 13.57 10.60 -1.78
CA ILE A 31 12.72 9.40 -1.66
C ILE A 31 12.03 9.17 -3.00
N ASP A 32 12.63 8.37 -3.88
CA ASP A 32 12.06 8.06 -5.20
C ASP A 32 11.13 6.85 -5.11
N LEU A 33 9.83 7.11 -5.08
CA LEU A 33 8.79 6.09 -5.00
C LEU A 33 8.08 5.90 -6.33
N LYS A 34 7.86 4.65 -6.71
CA LYS A 34 7.03 4.29 -7.85
C LYS A 34 5.57 4.12 -7.39
N PRO A 35 4.64 5.00 -7.77
CA PRO A 35 3.25 4.87 -7.38
C PRO A 35 2.56 3.72 -8.11
N ILE A 36 1.76 2.93 -7.36
CA ILE A 36 0.89 1.87 -7.87
C ILE A 36 -0.55 2.29 -7.61
N ALA A 37 -1.37 2.33 -8.66
CA ALA A 37 -2.74 2.84 -8.57
C ALA A 37 -3.68 1.82 -7.91
N CYS A 38 -4.36 2.21 -6.84
CA CYS A 38 -5.47 1.46 -6.28
C CYS A 38 -6.59 1.35 -7.33
N GLY A 39 -7.12 0.15 -7.55
CA GLY A 39 -8.12 -0.12 -8.59
C GLY A 39 -7.58 -0.13 -10.02
N GLY A 40 -6.24 -0.05 -10.19
CA GLY A 40 -5.60 -0.02 -11.51
C GLY A 40 -5.76 1.33 -12.22
N LYS A 41 -5.53 1.37 -13.55
CA LYS A 41 -5.49 2.63 -14.34
C LYS A 41 -6.63 2.77 -15.34
N LYS A 42 -7.50 1.77 -15.46
CA LYS A 42 -8.46 1.68 -16.56
C LYS A 42 -9.72 2.51 -16.34
N ASP A 43 -10.23 2.55 -15.11
CA ASP A 43 -11.56 3.05 -14.82
C ASP A 43 -11.62 3.77 -13.47
N PRO A 44 -12.02 5.08 -13.45
CA PRO A 44 -12.15 5.85 -12.23
C PRO A 44 -13.16 5.27 -11.22
N TRP A 45 -14.26 4.67 -11.68
CA TRP A 45 -15.27 4.04 -10.80
C TRP A 45 -14.69 2.83 -10.07
N THR A 46 -13.90 2.02 -10.76
CA THR A 46 -13.18 0.90 -10.16
C THR A 46 -12.17 1.38 -9.15
N GLN A 47 -11.44 2.46 -9.43
CA GLN A 47 -10.49 3.07 -8.49
C GLN A 47 -11.20 3.54 -7.22
N GLU A 48 -12.29 4.28 -7.36
CA GLU A 48 -13.09 4.76 -6.24
C GLU A 48 -13.67 3.60 -5.41
N ARG A 49 -14.26 2.61 -6.08
CA ARG A 49 -14.81 1.43 -5.41
C ARG A 49 -13.77 0.67 -4.60
N GLU A 50 -12.60 0.39 -5.16
CA GLU A 50 -11.56 -0.35 -4.46
C GLU A 50 -10.88 0.49 -3.37
N GLN A 51 -10.79 1.80 -3.54
CA GLN A 51 -10.36 2.71 -2.48
C GLN A 51 -11.32 2.65 -1.29
N TRP A 52 -12.64 2.69 -1.51
CA TRP A 52 -13.66 2.52 -0.48
C TRP A 52 -13.56 1.16 0.23
N HIS A 53 -13.15 0.12 -0.49
CA HIS A 53 -12.92 -1.22 0.06
C HIS A 53 -11.50 -1.41 0.62
N SER A 54 -10.86 -0.33 1.03
CA SER A 54 -9.53 -0.36 1.65
C SER A 54 -8.44 -0.98 0.76
N GLY A 55 -8.53 -0.77 -0.55
CA GLY A 55 -7.62 -1.35 -1.54
C GLY A 55 -6.16 -0.91 -1.42
N ALA A 56 -5.91 0.26 -0.78
CA ALA A 56 -4.56 0.75 -0.49
C ALA A 56 -4.16 0.58 0.99
N ASN A 57 -5.02 -0.04 1.83
CA ASN A 57 -4.78 -0.22 3.25
C ASN A 57 -4.10 -1.57 3.53
N PHE A 58 -2.86 -1.69 3.08
CA PHE A 58 -2.05 -2.90 3.25
C PHE A 58 -1.33 -2.92 4.61
N LEU A 59 -1.22 -4.11 5.20
CA LEU A 59 -0.24 -4.38 6.25
C LEU A 59 1.08 -4.78 5.60
N ALA A 60 2.12 -4.00 5.77
CA ALA A 60 3.48 -4.42 5.44
C ALA A 60 4.06 -5.21 6.64
N PHE A 61 4.35 -6.48 6.44
CA PHE A 61 4.95 -7.34 7.47
C PHE A 61 6.45 -7.56 7.27
N ALA A 62 6.95 -7.29 6.06
CA ALA A 62 8.36 -7.25 5.72
C ALA A 62 8.59 -6.34 4.50
N PRO A 63 9.83 -5.92 4.20
CA PRO A 63 10.14 -5.19 2.97
C PRO A 63 9.65 -5.95 1.73
N GLY A 64 8.85 -5.28 0.90
CA GLY A 64 8.25 -5.87 -0.31
C GLY A 64 7.13 -6.88 -0.06
N ARG A 65 6.75 -7.19 1.18
CA ARG A 65 5.73 -8.19 1.52
C ARG A 65 4.57 -7.54 2.26
N ILE A 66 3.38 -7.65 1.67
CA ILE A 66 2.18 -6.96 2.17
C ILE A 66 0.98 -7.92 2.24
N ILE A 67 -0.02 -7.54 3.04
CA ILE A 67 -1.29 -8.25 3.15
C ILE A 67 -2.42 -7.30 2.77
N GLY A 68 -3.37 -7.77 1.96
CA GLY A 68 -4.53 -7.00 1.54
C GLY A 68 -5.75 -7.87 1.25
N TYR A 69 -6.87 -7.24 0.89
CA TYR A 69 -8.12 -7.97 0.62
C TYR A 69 -8.20 -8.49 -0.80
N GLU A 70 -8.58 -9.76 -0.95
CA GLU A 70 -8.80 -10.45 -2.23
C GLU A 70 -9.86 -9.76 -3.10
N ARG A 71 -10.86 -9.13 -2.50
CA ARG A 71 -11.92 -8.43 -3.24
C ARG A 71 -11.43 -7.26 -4.09
N ASN A 72 -10.28 -6.68 -3.78
CA ASN A 72 -9.67 -5.58 -4.53
C ASN A 72 -8.84 -6.12 -5.71
N SER A 73 -9.50 -6.89 -6.57
CA SER A 73 -8.85 -7.66 -7.64
C SER A 73 -8.06 -6.82 -8.64
N ASN A 74 -8.54 -5.61 -8.96
CA ASN A 74 -7.84 -4.72 -9.89
C ASN A 74 -6.58 -4.10 -9.25
N THR A 75 -6.61 -3.85 -7.93
CA THR A 75 -5.42 -3.43 -7.18
C THR A 75 -4.39 -4.56 -7.12
N LEU A 76 -4.83 -5.80 -6.86
CA LEU A 76 -3.95 -6.97 -6.87
C LEU A 76 -3.35 -7.21 -8.26
N GLU A 77 -4.14 -7.06 -9.32
CA GLU A 77 -3.64 -7.17 -10.70
C GLU A 77 -2.59 -6.08 -11.01
N GLU A 78 -2.82 -4.84 -10.57
CA GLU A 78 -1.87 -3.75 -10.76
C GLU A 78 -0.58 -3.97 -9.94
N LEU A 79 -0.68 -4.51 -8.72
CA LEU A 79 0.48 -4.95 -7.94
C LEU A 79 1.26 -6.04 -8.66
N ASN A 80 0.57 -7.05 -9.21
CA ASN A 80 1.21 -8.13 -9.96
C ASN A 80 1.97 -7.61 -11.19
N ARG A 81 1.39 -6.66 -11.95
CA ARG A 81 2.07 -5.99 -13.06
C ARG A 81 3.32 -5.21 -12.63
N ASN A 82 3.41 -4.85 -11.34
CA ASN A 82 4.55 -4.16 -10.75
C ASN A 82 5.50 -5.10 -9.97
N GLY A 83 5.39 -6.41 -10.22
CA GLY A 83 6.33 -7.42 -9.75
C GLY A 83 6.01 -8.00 -8.37
N PHE A 84 4.78 -7.80 -7.86
CA PHE A 84 4.31 -8.51 -6.66
C PHE A 84 3.66 -9.83 -7.06
N GLU A 85 4.10 -10.93 -6.46
CA GLU A 85 3.38 -12.20 -6.56
C GLU A 85 2.10 -12.15 -5.72
N VAL A 86 0.97 -12.58 -6.32
CA VAL A 86 -0.32 -12.62 -5.62
C VAL A 86 -0.53 -14.01 -5.04
N ILE A 87 -0.48 -14.11 -3.72
CA ILE A 87 -0.54 -15.37 -2.98
C ILE A 87 -1.83 -15.39 -2.15
N LYS A 88 -2.57 -16.50 -2.21
CA LYS A 88 -3.75 -16.69 -1.35
C LYS A 88 -3.32 -17.00 0.08
N ALA A 89 -3.96 -16.38 1.05
CA ALA A 89 -3.69 -16.62 2.48
C ALA A 89 -3.83 -18.10 2.85
N LEU A 90 -4.78 -18.82 2.25
CA LEU A 90 -4.98 -20.27 2.49
C LEU A 90 -3.79 -21.10 2.02
N ASP A 91 -3.11 -20.72 0.94
CA ASP A 91 -1.93 -21.44 0.46
C ASP A 91 -0.74 -21.25 1.41
N VAL A 92 -0.64 -20.07 2.06
CA VAL A 92 0.37 -19.82 3.11
C VAL A 92 0.05 -20.61 4.38
N ILE A 93 -1.19 -20.56 4.84
CA ILE A 93 -1.63 -21.24 6.08
C ILE A 93 -1.47 -22.77 5.95
N SER A 94 -1.73 -23.32 4.77
CA SER A 94 -1.56 -24.75 4.50
C SER A 94 -0.10 -25.18 4.31
N GLY A 95 0.84 -24.24 4.29
CA GLY A 95 2.26 -24.50 4.03
C GLY A 95 2.59 -24.83 2.57
N LYS A 96 1.64 -24.63 1.66
CA LYS A 96 1.84 -24.89 0.22
C LYS A 96 2.77 -23.85 -0.42
N VAL A 97 2.74 -22.60 0.08
CA VAL A 97 3.54 -21.50 -0.41
C VAL A 97 4.20 -20.79 0.77
N ASN A 98 5.52 -20.56 0.68
CA ASN A 98 6.23 -19.73 1.64
C ASN A 98 6.41 -18.30 1.06
N PRO A 99 5.85 -17.25 1.70
CA PRO A 99 6.03 -15.87 1.24
C PRO A 99 7.49 -15.40 1.22
N GLU A 100 8.38 -16.05 1.98
CA GLU A 100 9.80 -15.70 2.02
C GLU A 100 10.54 -16.05 0.71
N ASP A 101 9.99 -16.94 -0.09
CA ASP A 101 10.56 -17.31 -1.40
C ASP A 101 10.41 -16.20 -2.45
N TYR A 102 9.63 -15.15 -2.14
CA TYR A 102 9.35 -14.06 -3.07
C TYR A 102 9.93 -12.75 -2.55
N PRO A 103 10.70 -12.01 -3.37
CA PRO A 103 11.22 -10.69 -2.98
C PRO A 103 10.09 -9.66 -2.81
N LYS A 104 9.00 -9.83 -3.56
CA LYS A 104 7.78 -9.01 -3.45
C LYS A 104 6.55 -9.89 -3.56
N CYS A 105 5.67 -9.82 -2.58
CA CYS A 105 4.39 -10.50 -2.66
C CYS A 105 3.27 -9.73 -1.95
N VAL A 106 2.04 -10.01 -2.34
CA VAL A 106 0.83 -9.62 -1.65
C VAL A 106 0.04 -10.86 -1.27
N ILE A 107 -0.13 -11.05 0.04
CA ILE A 107 -0.99 -12.12 0.57
C ILE A 107 -2.42 -11.60 0.54
N SER A 108 -3.27 -12.23 -0.26
CA SER A 108 -4.68 -11.89 -0.40
C SER A 108 -5.52 -12.67 0.62
N ILE A 109 -6.22 -11.94 1.50
CA ILE A 109 -7.14 -12.51 2.47
C ILE A 109 -8.59 -12.39 2.00
N ALA A 110 -9.35 -13.46 2.16
CA ALA A 110 -10.80 -13.41 2.00
C ALA A 110 -11.40 -12.59 3.14
N GLY A 111 -12.11 -11.53 2.82
CA GLY A 111 -12.62 -10.61 3.83
C GLY A 111 -13.58 -9.60 3.22
N SER A 112 -14.47 -10.08 2.34
CA SER A 112 -15.40 -9.21 1.59
C SER A 112 -16.27 -8.33 2.48
N GLU A 113 -16.62 -8.78 3.66
CA GLU A 113 -17.47 -8.05 4.61
C GLU A 113 -16.67 -7.19 5.61
N LEU A 114 -15.41 -7.49 5.84
CA LEU A 114 -14.58 -6.75 6.81
C LEU A 114 -14.42 -5.27 6.42
N ALA A 115 -14.31 -4.98 5.12
CA ALA A 115 -14.20 -3.61 4.62
C ALA A 115 -15.47 -2.77 4.83
N ARG A 116 -16.63 -3.38 5.08
CA ARG A 116 -17.90 -2.66 5.31
C ARG A 116 -17.91 -1.87 6.61
N GLY A 117 -17.26 -2.36 7.63
CA GLY A 117 -17.09 -1.66 8.91
C GLY A 117 -16.06 -0.52 8.87
N GLY A 118 -15.42 -0.33 7.72
CA GLY A 118 -14.27 0.54 7.55
C GLY A 118 -12.97 -0.12 8.02
N GLY A 119 -11.88 0.21 7.36
CA GLY A 119 -10.58 -0.32 7.67
C GLY A 119 -10.13 -1.50 6.81
N GLY A 120 -8.84 -1.59 6.59
CA GLY A 120 -8.16 -2.64 5.85
C GLY A 120 -7.28 -3.50 6.74
N ALA A 121 -6.46 -4.32 6.11
CA ALA A 121 -5.55 -5.22 6.82
C ALA A 121 -4.65 -4.48 7.81
N ARG A 122 -4.17 -3.28 7.47
CA ARG A 122 -3.34 -2.45 8.36
C ARG A 122 -4.12 -1.96 9.59
N CYS A 123 -5.35 -1.51 9.41
CA CYS A 123 -6.15 -0.93 10.50
C CYS A 123 -6.56 -1.97 11.56
N MET A 124 -6.65 -3.25 11.17
CA MET A 124 -7.00 -4.35 12.07
C MET A 124 -5.80 -4.93 12.82
N THR A 125 -4.61 -4.34 12.66
CA THR A 125 -3.39 -4.82 13.31
C THR A 125 -2.78 -3.76 14.20
N MET A 126 -2.19 -4.20 15.31
CA MET A 126 -1.45 -3.36 16.25
C MET A 126 -0.02 -3.90 16.37
N PRO A 127 0.94 -3.33 15.63
CA PRO A 127 2.33 -3.75 15.78
C PRO A 127 2.85 -3.26 17.13
N PHE A 128 3.27 -4.19 17.98
CA PHE A 128 3.81 -3.92 19.32
C PHE A 128 5.34 -4.08 19.40
N ASN A 129 5.94 -4.72 18.40
CA ASN A 129 7.39 -4.85 18.27
C ASN A 129 7.79 -4.71 16.80
N ARG A 130 8.84 -3.96 16.52
CA ARG A 130 9.39 -3.77 15.18
C ARG A 130 10.90 -3.89 15.24
N GLN A 131 11.47 -4.50 14.23
CA GLN A 131 12.91 -4.48 14.02
C GLN A 131 13.36 -3.12 13.50
N GLU A 132 14.56 -2.72 13.81
CA GLU A 132 15.19 -1.55 13.20
C GLU A 132 15.38 -1.78 11.70
N VAL A 133 15.13 -0.74 10.92
CA VAL A 133 15.34 -0.74 9.47
C VAL A 133 16.48 0.23 9.17
N SER A 134 17.54 -0.27 8.54
CA SER A 134 18.57 0.60 7.98
C SER A 134 18.04 1.20 6.67
N TRP A 135 18.08 2.52 6.58
CA TRP A 135 17.68 3.31 5.40
C TRP A 135 18.87 3.52 4.48
#